data_cefce89d1be24d56993ddef91bf0ef20
#
_entry.id   cefce89d1be24d56993ddef91bf0ef20
#
_cell.length_a   1.000
_cell.length_b   1.000
_cell.length_c   1.000
_cell.angle_alpha   90.00
_cell.angle_beta   90.00
_cell.angle_gamma   90.00
#
_symmetry.space_group_name_H-M   'P 1'
#
loop_
_entity.id
_entity.type
_entity.pdbx_description
1 polymer ?
#
loop_
_entity_poly.entity_id
_entity_poly.type
_entity_poly.pdbx_seq_one_letter_code
_entity_poly.pdbx_strand_id
1 'polypeptide(L)'
;MGRRWVTAAGTIRAIAEIDPDVAARIFGSRDAIALGGWPGATTGHSWASSARFAEDVANETIQDDLEVAMYDPEHWDATPLDERLDPHASIETFGTLARSKGYTVLITPHPNLVSVPGSSLAPRDGEARESAYLRSGIVEVAAANADVIETQAQTLQRDPDRYRAFVAETVRIARATRRDIQVLSGLSTHPGYPATVAMLRNAWISVRDVVDGHYLSLARLRLPEVATAFLAETVTTDP
;
A
#
# COMPACT_ATOMS: atom_id res chain seq x y z
N MET A 1 -1.92 -20.02 6.43
CA MET A 1 -2.39 -18.67 6.77
C MET A 1 -2.62 -17.96 5.44
N GLY A 2 -3.86 -17.56 5.13
CA GLY A 2 -4.16 -16.85 3.86
C GLY A 2 -3.37 -15.55 3.75
N ARG A 3 -3.06 -15.12 2.53
CA ARG A 3 -2.35 -13.86 2.31
C ARG A 3 -3.27 -12.69 2.52
N ARG A 4 -2.77 -11.66 3.20
CA ARG A 4 -3.52 -10.44 3.47
C ARG A 4 -3.77 -9.64 2.18
N TRP A 5 -5.01 -9.23 1.99
CA TRP A 5 -5.40 -8.29 0.94
C TRP A 5 -5.83 -6.96 1.53
N VAL A 6 -5.38 -5.87 0.92
CA VAL A 6 -5.77 -4.51 1.29
C VAL A 6 -6.31 -3.80 0.04
N THR A 7 -7.45 -3.13 0.17
CA THR A 7 -8.01 -2.30 -0.92
C THR A 7 -9.08 -1.34 -0.39
N ALA A 8 -9.48 -0.38 -1.22
CA ALA A 8 -10.60 0.51 -0.92
C ALA A 8 -11.95 -0.21 -1.00
N ALA A 9 -12.88 0.12 -0.12
CA ALA A 9 -14.24 -0.44 -0.12
C ALA A 9 -14.97 -0.22 -1.46
N GLY A 10 -14.70 0.90 -2.14
CA GLY A 10 -15.20 1.13 -3.51
C GLY A 10 -14.72 0.11 -4.53
N THR A 11 -13.45 -0.33 -4.40
CA THR A 11 -12.88 -1.41 -5.21
C THR A 11 -13.62 -2.73 -4.96
N ILE A 12 -13.85 -3.06 -3.67
CA ILE A 12 -14.57 -4.31 -3.32
C ILE A 12 -15.98 -4.30 -3.87
N ARG A 13 -16.70 -3.17 -3.77
CA ARG A 13 -18.03 -3.01 -4.37
C ARG A 13 -18.02 -3.26 -5.87
N ALA A 14 -17.09 -2.65 -6.61
CA ALA A 14 -16.99 -2.84 -8.05
C ALA A 14 -16.67 -4.30 -8.45
N ILE A 15 -15.88 -5.02 -7.66
CA ILE A 15 -15.62 -6.45 -7.84
C ILE A 15 -16.88 -7.26 -7.51
N ALA A 16 -17.57 -6.95 -6.42
CA ALA A 16 -18.79 -7.67 -6.00
C ALA A 16 -19.97 -7.50 -6.97
N GLU A 17 -20.06 -6.39 -7.69
CA GLU A 17 -21.02 -6.19 -8.77
C GLU A 17 -20.79 -7.15 -9.96
N ILE A 18 -19.55 -7.62 -10.15
CA ILE A 18 -19.19 -8.56 -11.23
C ILE A 18 -19.23 -10.01 -10.71
N ASP A 19 -18.61 -10.26 -9.57
CA ASP A 19 -18.53 -11.59 -8.95
C ASP A 19 -18.55 -11.46 -7.41
N PRO A 20 -19.72 -11.59 -6.78
CA PRO A 20 -19.88 -11.49 -5.34
C PRO A 20 -19.16 -12.61 -4.58
N ASP A 21 -18.97 -13.79 -5.18
CA ASP A 21 -18.30 -14.92 -4.54
C ASP A 21 -16.78 -14.66 -4.45
N VAL A 22 -16.19 -14.07 -5.48
CA VAL A 22 -14.77 -13.63 -5.43
C VAL A 22 -14.60 -12.55 -4.37
N ALA A 23 -15.47 -11.55 -4.33
CA ALA A 23 -15.39 -10.48 -3.32
C ALA A 23 -15.51 -11.04 -1.89
N ALA A 24 -16.46 -11.95 -1.64
CA ALA A 24 -16.67 -12.57 -0.34
C ALA A 24 -15.47 -13.44 0.08
N ARG A 25 -14.92 -14.23 -0.83
CA ARG A 25 -13.77 -15.11 -0.51
C ARG A 25 -12.49 -14.35 -0.21
N ILE A 26 -12.22 -13.27 -0.93
CA ILE A 26 -10.99 -12.48 -0.78
C ILE A 26 -11.10 -11.49 0.36
N PHE A 27 -12.26 -10.82 0.50
CA PHE A 27 -12.41 -9.67 1.40
C PHE A 27 -13.43 -9.89 2.53
N GLY A 28 -14.05 -11.07 2.62
CA GLY A 28 -15.07 -11.37 3.61
C GLY A 28 -14.52 -11.86 4.97
N SER A 29 -13.25 -11.67 5.28
CA SER A 29 -12.64 -12.10 6.54
C SER A 29 -11.75 -11.02 7.15
N ARG A 30 -11.45 -11.17 8.45
CA ARG A 30 -10.56 -10.27 9.21
C ARG A 30 -9.12 -10.23 8.72
N ASP A 31 -8.72 -11.16 7.87
CA ASP A 31 -7.39 -11.13 7.23
C ASP A 31 -7.30 -10.04 6.16
N ALA A 32 -8.44 -9.61 5.58
CA ALA A 32 -8.48 -8.49 4.65
C ALA A 32 -8.64 -7.16 5.37
N ILE A 33 -8.07 -6.08 4.80
CA ILE A 33 -8.27 -4.71 5.24
C ILE A 33 -9.04 -3.96 4.16
N ALA A 34 -10.22 -3.44 4.52
CA ALA A 34 -11.06 -2.64 3.64
C ALA A 34 -11.01 -1.17 4.04
N LEU A 35 -10.40 -0.32 3.21
CA LEU A 35 -10.35 1.11 3.44
C LEU A 35 -11.73 1.73 3.16
N GLY A 36 -12.39 2.20 4.21
CA GLY A 36 -13.78 2.68 4.18
C GLY A 36 -14.82 1.61 4.56
N GLY A 37 -14.36 0.46 5.08
CA GLY A 37 -15.19 -0.61 5.65
C GLY A 37 -15.85 -1.54 4.63
N TRP A 38 -15.85 -2.84 4.96
CA TRP A 38 -16.54 -3.91 4.23
C TRP A 38 -16.95 -5.02 5.19
N PRO A 39 -18.15 -5.62 5.05
CA PRO A 39 -18.61 -6.67 5.97
C PRO A 39 -17.62 -7.84 6.07
N GLY A 40 -17.20 -8.15 7.30
CA GLY A 40 -16.26 -9.23 7.60
C GLY A 40 -14.79 -8.85 7.55
N ALA A 41 -14.40 -7.80 6.83
CA ALA A 41 -13.03 -7.30 6.77
C ALA A 41 -12.67 -6.44 8.00
N THR A 42 -11.37 -6.25 8.22
CA THR A 42 -10.85 -5.24 9.14
C THR A 42 -11.05 -3.84 8.56
N THR A 43 -11.64 -2.92 9.33
CA THR A 43 -11.93 -1.56 8.87
C THR A 43 -10.67 -0.71 8.90
N GLY A 44 -10.31 -0.12 7.76
CA GLY A 44 -9.22 0.83 7.63
C GLY A 44 -9.67 2.18 7.06
N HIS A 45 -8.85 3.21 7.27
CA HIS A 45 -8.98 4.51 6.60
C HIS A 45 -7.61 5.03 6.18
N SER A 46 -7.56 5.72 5.04
CA SER A 46 -6.31 6.26 4.46
C SER A 46 -6.26 7.78 4.54
N TRP A 47 -5.13 8.30 4.99
CA TRP A 47 -4.79 9.71 4.96
C TRP A 47 -3.56 9.95 4.08
N ALA A 48 -3.64 10.95 3.21
CA ALA A 48 -2.50 11.44 2.43
C ALA A 48 -1.65 12.46 3.21
N SER A 49 -2.14 12.92 4.37
CA SER A 49 -1.49 13.92 5.24
C SER A 49 -1.50 13.48 6.69
N SER A 50 -0.33 13.50 7.31
CA SER A 50 -0.13 13.28 8.75
C SER A 50 -0.78 14.40 9.59
N ALA A 51 -0.68 15.65 9.12
CA ALA A 51 -1.33 16.79 9.78
C ALA A 51 -2.86 16.65 9.76
N ARG A 52 -3.44 16.24 8.64
CA ARG A 52 -4.88 16.00 8.54
C ARG A 52 -5.35 14.88 9.46
N PHE A 53 -4.60 13.79 9.56
CA PHE A 53 -4.88 12.75 10.53
C PHE A 53 -4.87 13.28 11.96
N ALA A 54 -3.89 14.11 12.32
CA ALA A 54 -3.82 14.72 13.65
C ALA A 54 -5.01 15.65 13.94
N GLU A 55 -5.48 16.40 12.94
CA GLU A 55 -6.70 17.20 13.05
C GLU A 55 -7.94 16.34 13.28
N ASP A 56 -8.10 15.25 12.53
CA ASP A 56 -9.24 14.34 12.65
C ASP A 56 -9.24 13.64 14.03
N VAL A 57 -8.06 13.29 14.56
CA VAL A 57 -7.89 12.77 15.93
C VAL A 57 -8.30 13.81 16.97
N ALA A 58 -7.84 15.07 16.83
CA ALA A 58 -8.12 16.15 17.78
C ALA A 58 -9.60 16.55 17.79
N ASN A 59 -10.26 16.47 16.64
CA ASN A 59 -11.67 16.82 16.46
C ASN A 59 -12.62 15.65 16.71
N GLU A 60 -12.11 14.46 17.06
CA GLU A 60 -12.90 13.25 17.30
C GLU A 60 -13.81 12.88 16.10
N THR A 61 -13.32 13.10 14.87
CA THR A 61 -14.07 12.82 13.62
C THR A 61 -13.78 11.44 13.03
N ILE A 62 -12.89 10.67 13.68
CA ILE A 62 -12.54 9.31 13.23
C ILE A 62 -13.66 8.35 13.65
N GLN A 63 -14.00 7.41 12.75
CA GLN A 63 -15.04 6.40 13.01
C GLN A 63 -14.65 5.49 14.19
N ASP A 64 -15.63 5.17 15.04
CA ASP A 64 -15.42 4.37 16.26
C ASP A 64 -14.96 2.93 15.97
N ASP A 65 -15.29 2.38 14.79
CA ASP A 65 -14.93 1.03 14.36
C ASP A 65 -13.63 0.96 13.56
N LEU A 66 -12.88 2.06 13.48
CA LEU A 66 -11.59 2.08 12.80
C LEU A 66 -10.54 1.24 13.56
N GLU A 67 -9.90 0.32 12.85
CA GLU A 67 -8.86 -0.53 13.38
C GLU A 67 -7.49 -0.29 12.75
N VAL A 68 -7.47 0.14 11.48
CA VAL A 68 -6.24 0.39 10.71
C VAL A 68 -6.18 1.83 10.25
N ALA A 69 -5.16 2.56 10.70
CA ALA A 69 -4.83 3.88 10.18
C ALA A 69 -3.74 3.75 9.11
N MET A 70 -4.06 4.14 7.88
CA MET A 70 -3.14 4.10 6.76
C MET A 70 -2.63 5.50 6.43
N TYR A 71 -1.30 5.65 6.29
CA TYR A 71 -0.66 6.86 5.78
C TYR A 71 -0.09 6.59 4.39
N ASP A 72 -0.58 7.36 3.41
CA ASP A 72 -0.30 7.22 1.99
C ASP A 72 0.34 8.50 1.42
N PRO A 73 1.60 8.81 1.82
CA PRO A 73 2.27 10.00 1.34
C PRO A 73 2.82 9.80 -0.08
N GLU A 74 2.46 10.74 -0.96
CA GLU A 74 2.91 10.77 -2.34
C GLU A 74 3.32 12.19 -2.77
N HIS A 75 4.05 12.29 -3.89
CA HIS A 75 4.32 13.57 -4.56
C HIS A 75 3.08 14.02 -5.34
N TRP A 76 2.03 14.40 -4.63
CA TRP A 76 0.77 14.96 -5.14
C TRP A 76 0.24 16.05 -4.19
N ASP A 77 -0.81 16.80 -4.62
CA ASP A 77 -1.30 17.95 -3.85
C ASP A 77 -2.04 17.57 -2.55
N ALA A 78 -2.50 16.32 -2.43
CA ALA A 78 -3.14 15.85 -1.20
C ALA A 78 -2.15 15.63 -0.04
N THR A 79 -0.85 15.44 -0.33
CA THR A 79 0.22 15.43 0.67
C THR A 79 0.83 16.83 0.75
N PRO A 80 0.80 17.51 1.90
CA PRO A 80 1.39 18.84 2.09
C PRO A 80 2.86 18.91 1.69
N LEU A 81 3.31 20.09 1.23
CA LEU A 81 4.67 20.24 0.72
C LEU A 81 5.73 19.96 1.78
N ASP A 82 5.53 20.39 3.01
CA ASP A 82 6.41 20.14 4.15
C ASP A 82 6.54 18.63 4.45
N GLU A 83 5.43 17.90 4.42
CA GLU A 83 5.45 16.43 4.56
C GLU A 83 6.16 15.74 3.38
N ARG A 84 6.03 16.27 2.17
CA ARG A 84 6.76 15.77 0.98
C ARG A 84 8.26 16.06 1.04
N LEU A 85 8.66 17.19 1.63
CA LEU A 85 10.06 17.58 1.76
C LEU A 85 10.76 16.85 2.90
N ASP A 86 10.04 16.51 3.97
CA ASP A 86 10.52 15.70 5.08
C ASP A 86 9.58 14.51 5.35
N PRO A 87 9.57 13.49 4.48
CA PRO A 87 8.72 12.32 4.67
C PRO A 87 9.12 11.49 5.89
N HIS A 88 10.36 11.59 6.38
CA HIS A 88 10.78 10.87 7.57
C HIS A 88 10.05 11.40 8.81
N ALA A 89 10.07 12.71 9.04
CA ALA A 89 9.39 13.30 10.18
C ALA A 89 7.86 13.09 10.13
N SER A 90 7.24 13.19 8.94
CA SER A 90 5.80 12.98 8.81
C SER A 90 5.38 11.52 9.01
N ILE A 91 6.17 10.55 8.57
CA ILE A 91 5.96 9.12 8.83
C ILE A 91 6.07 8.82 10.33
N GLU A 92 7.10 9.33 11.00
CA GLU A 92 7.30 9.16 12.44
C GLU A 92 6.16 9.79 13.26
N THR A 93 5.74 11.00 12.89
CA THR A 93 4.63 11.71 13.53
C THR A 93 3.33 10.94 13.40
N PHE A 94 2.98 10.51 12.18
CA PHE A 94 1.78 9.72 11.93
C PHE A 94 1.80 8.40 12.72
N GLY A 95 2.88 7.62 12.62
CA GLY A 95 2.99 6.31 13.27
C GLY A 95 2.91 6.39 14.79
N THR A 96 3.56 7.41 15.39
CA THR A 96 3.51 7.65 16.83
C THR A 96 2.10 7.98 17.29
N LEU A 97 1.41 8.90 16.60
CA LEU A 97 0.06 9.29 16.95
C LEU A 97 -0.93 8.14 16.77
N ALA A 98 -0.88 7.42 15.65
CA ALA A 98 -1.78 6.30 15.37
C ALA A 98 -1.64 5.17 16.40
N ARG A 99 -0.41 4.81 16.78
CA ARG A 99 -0.18 3.84 17.86
C ARG A 99 -0.69 4.32 19.21
N SER A 100 -0.56 5.60 19.53
CA SER A 100 -1.05 6.15 20.80
C SER A 100 -2.58 6.05 20.93
N LYS A 101 -3.27 5.91 19.79
CA LYS A 101 -4.73 5.70 19.70
C LYS A 101 -5.12 4.22 19.60
N GLY A 102 -4.16 3.31 19.58
CA GLY A 102 -4.40 1.86 19.52
C GLY A 102 -4.67 1.32 18.10
N TYR A 103 -4.44 2.11 17.05
CA TYR A 103 -4.58 1.64 15.67
C TYR A 103 -3.44 0.75 15.24
N THR A 104 -3.73 -0.25 14.41
CA THR A 104 -2.73 -0.89 13.55
C THR A 104 -2.28 0.13 12.51
N VAL A 105 -0.97 0.32 12.37
CA VAL A 105 -0.39 1.32 11.49
C VAL A 105 0.04 0.70 10.17
N LEU A 106 -0.54 1.17 9.06
CA LEU A 106 -0.11 0.82 7.70
C LEU A 106 0.48 2.07 7.03
N ILE A 107 1.69 1.95 6.49
CA ILE A 107 2.36 3.07 5.80
C ILE A 107 2.72 2.64 4.38
N THR A 108 2.38 3.49 3.41
CA THR A 108 2.52 3.20 1.97
C THR A 108 3.27 4.32 1.24
N PRO A 109 4.55 4.57 1.55
CA PRO A 109 5.28 5.70 1.00
C PRO A 109 5.60 5.46 -0.48
N HIS A 110 5.14 6.37 -1.35
CA HIS A 110 5.36 6.22 -2.79
C HIS A 110 6.79 6.60 -3.20
N PRO A 111 7.43 5.84 -4.11
CA PRO A 111 8.78 6.16 -4.59
C PRO A 111 8.94 7.54 -5.26
N ASN A 112 7.84 8.20 -5.67
CA ASN A 112 7.89 9.55 -6.21
C ASN A 112 8.24 10.65 -5.18
N LEU A 113 8.23 10.34 -3.89
CA LEU A 113 8.66 11.27 -2.82
C LEU A 113 10.11 11.74 -2.99
N VAL A 114 10.99 10.89 -3.56
CA VAL A 114 12.38 11.31 -3.85
C VAL A 114 12.47 12.25 -5.06
N SER A 115 11.39 12.46 -5.80
CA SER A 115 11.34 13.36 -6.96
C SER A 115 10.76 14.75 -6.62
N VAL A 116 10.53 15.05 -5.35
CA VAL A 116 10.02 16.36 -4.92
C VAL A 116 11.11 17.42 -5.12
N PRO A 117 10.83 18.51 -5.84
CA PRO A 117 11.79 19.57 -6.02
C PRO A 117 12.23 20.17 -4.69
N GLY A 118 13.56 20.26 -4.50
CA GLY A 118 14.14 20.75 -3.24
C GLY A 118 14.29 19.70 -2.13
N SER A 119 13.85 18.47 -2.37
CA SER A 119 14.09 17.37 -1.42
C SER A 119 15.56 16.97 -1.35
N SER A 120 16.08 16.74 -0.15
CA SER A 120 17.41 16.17 0.08
C SER A 120 17.52 14.71 -0.36
N LEU A 121 16.40 14.07 -0.65
CA LEU A 121 16.30 12.66 -1.06
C LEU A 121 16.40 12.46 -2.57
N ALA A 122 16.52 13.56 -3.34
CA ALA A 122 16.52 13.53 -4.80
C ALA A 122 17.51 12.50 -5.39
N PRO A 123 17.17 11.88 -6.54
CA PRO A 123 18.09 11.04 -7.26
C PRO A 123 19.39 11.77 -7.59
N ARG A 124 20.51 11.07 -7.48
CA ARG A 124 21.81 11.55 -7.97
C ARG A 124 21.85 11.49 -9.48
N ASP A 125 22.83 12.15 -10.10
CA ASP A 125 22.99 12.12 -11.56
C ASP A 125 23.05 10.69 -12.09
N GLY A 126 22.11 10.35 -12.99
CA GLY A 126 22.00 9.01 -13.58
C GLY A 126 21.38 7.94 -12.68
N GLU A 127 20.99 8.27 -11.44
CA GLU A 127 20.34 7.32 -10.53
C GLU A 127 18.87 7.13 -10.88
N ALA A 128 18.41 5.87 -10.95
CA ALA A 128 17.00 5.57 -11.10
C ALA A 128 16.22 5.96 -9.84
N ARG A 129 14.96 6.39 -9.99
CA ARG A 129 14.09 6.79 -8.90
C ARG A 129 13.94 5.69 -7.82
N GLU A 130 13.78 4.44 -8.24
CA GLU A 130 13.66 3.30 -7.35
C GLU A 130 14.93 3.09 -6.51
N SER A 131 16.11 3.28 -7.10
CA SER A 131 17.39 3.21 -6.38
C SER A 131 17.53 4.35 -5.37
N ALA A 132 17.16 5.58 -5.75
CA ALA A 132 17.15 6.72 -4.84
C ALA A 132 16.18 6.50 -3.68
N TYR A 133 15.00 5.94 -3.93
CA TYR A 133 14.04 5.59 -2.89
C TYR A 133 14.60 4.56 -1.90
N LEU A 134 15.17 3.47 -2.38
CA LEU A 134 15.76 2.43 -1.51
C LEU A 134 16.96 2.96 -0.69
N ARG A 135 17.67 3.96 -1.19
CA ARG A 135 18.78 4.63 -0.48
C ARG A 135 18.31 5.70 0.49
N SER A 136 17.09 6.20 0.36
CA SER A 136 16.62 7.41 1.04
C SER A 136 16.41 7.26 2.55
N GLY A 137 16.31 6.04 3.09
CA GLY A 137 15.92 5.77 4.47
C GLY A 137 14.40 5.76 4.71
N ILE A 138 13.58 6.05 3.68
CA ILE A 138 12.11 6.06 3.82
C ILE A 138 11.58 4.68 4.24
N VAL A 139 12.12 3.60 3.68
CA VAL A 139 11.70 2.23 4.02
C VAL A 139 12.02 1.90 5.47
N GLU A 140 13.20 2.29 5.94
CA GLU A 140 13.63 2.10 7.33
C GLU A 140 12.73 2.84 8.30
N VAL A 141 12.44 4.11 8.03
CA VAL A 141 11.58 4.92 8.90
C VAL A 141 10.14 4.40 8.88
N ALA A 142 9.62 4.00 7.71
CA ALA A 142 8.30 3.38 7.62
C ALA A 142 8.24 2.07 8.42
N ALA A 143 9.22 1.18 8.27
CA ALA A 143 9.27 -0.09 9.00
C ALA A 143 9.40 0.09 10.51
N ALA A 144 10.14 1.09 10.99
CA ALA A 144 10.25 1.41 12.42
C ALA A 144 8.91 1.91 13.00
N ASN A 145 8.09 2.57 12.19
CA ASN A 145 6.89 3.27 12.62
C ASN A 145 5.56 2.62 12.17
N ALA A 146 5.59 1.48 11.49
CA ALA A 146 4.40 0.75 11.04
C ALA A 146 4.32 -0.67 11.59
N ASP A 147 3.15 -1.27 11.54
CA ASP A 147 2.92 -2.70 11.72
C ASP A 147 2.86 -3.40 10.36
N VAL A 148 2.45 -2.65 9.35
CA VAL A 148 2.38 -3.10 7.95
C VAL A 148 2.95 -2.00 7.07
N ILE A 149 3.78 -2.35 6.09
CA ILE A 149 4.17 -1.44 5.02
C ILE A 149 3.70 -1.99 3.67
N GLU A 150 3.36 -1.09 2.75
CA GLU A 150 3.11 -1.48 1.35
C GLU A 150 4.20 -0.89 0.46
N THR A 151 4.71 -1.74 -0.41
CA THR A 151 5.67 -1.36 -1.45
C THR A 151 4.92 -0.91 -2.68
N GLN A 152 4.86 0.40 -2.92
CA GLN A 152 4.20 0.98 -4.10
C GLN A 152 5.02 0.73 -5.39
N ALA A 153 4.97 -0.52 -5.87
CA ALA A 153 5.73 -1.01 -7.03
C ALA A 153 4.92 -1.09 -8.34
N GLN A 154 3.66 -0.62 -8.34
CA GLN A 154 2.68 -0.84 -9.40
C GLN A 154 3.18 -0.42 -10.79
N THR A 155 3.98 0.64 -10.87
CA THR A 155 4.55 1.12 -12.16
C THR A 155 5.54 0.14 -12.78
N LEU A 156 6.10 -0.79 -11.99
CA LEU A 156 7.05 -1.82 -12.43
C LEU A 156 6.36 -3.15 -12.81
N GLN A 157 5.07 -3.34 -12.50
CA GLN A 157 4.38 -4.63 -12.67
C GLN A 157 4.34 -5.17 -14.11
N ARG A 158 4.69 -4.33 -15.11
CA ARG A 158 4.87 -4.74 -16.52
C ARG A 158 6.11 -5.62 -16.72
N ASP A 159 7.11 -5.45 -15.86
CA ASP A 159 8.38 -6.18 -15.88
C ASP A 159 8.51 -6.96 -14.54
N PRO A 160 8.12 -8.22 -14.49
CA PRO A 160 8.09 -9.01 -13.26
C PRO A 160 9.44 -9.15 -12.57
N ASP A 161 10.54 -9.13 -13.32
CA ASP A 161 11.89 -9.23 -12.74
C ASP A 161 12.29 -7.95 -12.02
N ARG A 162 12.05 -6.79 -12.63
CA ARG A 162 12.26 -5.48 -11.98
C ARG A 162 11.32 -5.28 -10.81
N TYR A 163 10.05 -5.69 -10.96
CA TYR A 163 9.07 -5.64 -9.88
C TYR A 163 9.54 -6.45 -8.68
N ARG A 164 9.94 -7.72 -8.91
CA ARG A 164 10.49 -8.60 -7.87
C ARG A 164 11.74 -8.01 -7.22
N ALA A 165 12.68 -7.53 -8.01
CA ALA A 165 13.93 -6.98 -7.49
C ALA A 165 13.68 -5.80 -6.54
N PHE A 166 12.79 -4.87 -6.90
CA PHE A 166 12.43 -3.73 -6.08
C PHE A 166 11.68 -4.14 -4.80
N VAL A 167 10.67 -5.01 -4.93
CA VAL A 167 9.89 -5.51 -3.77
C VAL A 167 10.77 -6.30 -2.82
N ALA A 168 11.59 -7.23 -3.32
CA ALA A 168 12.47 -8.04 -2.47
C ALA A 168 13.49 -7.20 -1.71
N GLU A 169 14.05 -6.16 -2.33
CA GLU A 169 14.98 -5.25 -1.65
C GLU A 169 14.27 -4.41 -0.59
N THR A 170 13.05 -3.92 -0.86
CA THR A 170 12.21 -3.24 0.15
C THR A 170 11.94 -4.17 1.34
N VAL A 171 11.55 -5.42 1.10
CA VAL A 171 11.33 -6.43 2.15
C VAL A 171 12.61 -6.66 2.98
N ARG A 172 13.76 -6.77 2.31
CA ARG A 172 15.05 -6.97 2.99
C ARG A 172 15.38 -5.81 3.93
N ILE A 173 15.22 -4.56 3.46
CA ILE A 173 15.46 -3.35 4.25
C ILE A 173 14.46 -3.28 5.43
N ALA A 174 13.18 -3.46 5.15
CA ALA A 174 12.15 -3.39 6.17
C ALA A 174 12.36 -4.41 7.30
N ARG A 175 12.63 -5.69 6.94
CA ARG A 175 12.87 -6.77 7.91
C ARG A 175 14.22 -6.66 8.63
N ALA A 176 15.20 -5.98 8.06
CA ALA A 176 16.44 -5.64 8.74
C ALA A 176 16.22 -4.57 9.82
N THR A 177 15.26 -3.66 9.60
CA THR A 177 14.88 -2.61 10.57
C THR A 177 13.97 -3.16 11.67
N ARG A 178 12.92 -3.90 11.26
CA ARG A 178 11.95 -4.52 12.17
C ARG A 178 11.60 -5.92 11.69
N ARG A 179 12.01 -6.93 12.45
CA ARG A 179 11.95 -8.34 12.03
C ARG A 179 10.52 -8.85 11.79
N ASP A 180 9.55 -8.38 12.56
CA ASP A 180 8.15 -8.80 12.55
C ASP A 180 7.25 -7.91 11.67
N ILE A 181 7.83 -6.95 10.94
CA ILE A 181 7.08 -6.09 10.03
C ILE A 181 6.41 -6.91 8.91
N GLN A 182 5.13 -6.65 8.70
CA GLN A 182 4.42 -7.20 7.55
C GLN A 182 4.66 -6.31 6.31
N VAL A 183 4.97 -6.95 5.19
CA VAL A 183 5.23 -6.23 3.94
C VAL A 183 4.24 -6.68 2.86
N LEU A 184 3.54 -5.71 2.29
CA LEU A 184 2.64 -5.92 1.16
C LEU A 184 3.28 -5.43 -0.13
N SER A 185 2.91 -6.04 -1.25
CA SER A 185 3.23 -5.50 -2.57
C SER A 185 2.02 -4.85 -3.23
N GLY A 186 2.22 -3.68 -3.84
CA GLY A 186 1.17 -2.94 -4.54
C GLY A 186 0.95 -3.46 -5.96
N LEU A 187 -0.31 -3.72 -6.30
CA LEU A 187 -0.78 -4.08 -7.63
C LEU A 187 -1.83 -3.06 -8.07
N SER A 188 -1.92 -2.76 -9.37
CA SER A 188 -2.91 -1.83 -9.90
C SER A 188 -3.42 -2.28 -11.27
N THR A 189 -4.72 -2.11 -11.50
CA THR A 189 -5.30 -2.30 -12.84
C THR A 189 -4.95 -1.17 -13.80
N HIS A 190 -4.47 -0.02 -13.30
CA HIS A 190 -4.08 1.12 -14.13
C HIS A 190 -2.92 1.93 -13.51
N PRO A 191 -1.69 1.40 -13.46
CA PRO A 191 -0.52 2.11 -12.91
C PRO A 191 0.10 3.10 -13.94
N GLY A 192 -0.72 3.96 -14.55
CA GLY A 192 -0.34 4.84 -15.67
C GLY A 192 -0.61 4.23 -17.06
N TYR A 193 -1.01 2.96 -17.13
CA TYR A 193 -1.42 2.24 -18.34
C TYR A 193 -2.45 1.16 -17.98
N PRO A 194 -3.32 0.71 -18.92
CA PRO A 194 -4.21 -0.41 -18.67
C PRO A 194 -3.42 -1.69 -18.43
N ALA A 195 -3.65 -2.34 -17.28
CA ALA A 195 -3.08 -3.64 -16.99
C ALA A 195 -3.97 -4.77 -17.57
N THR A 196 -3.38 -5.93 -17.82
CA THR A 196 -4.10 -7.16 -18.17
C THR A 196 -4.06 -8.13 -16.98
N VAL A 197 -4.95 -9.11 -16.98
CA VAL A 197 -4.94 -10.22 -16.00
C VAL A 197 -3.57 -10.89 -15.95
N ALA A 198 -2.97 -11.16 -17.12
CA ALA A 198 -1.64 -11.78 -17.20
C ALA A 198 -0.53 -10.92 -16.57
N MET A 199 -0.58 -9.59 -16.73
CA MET A 199 0.38 -8.68 -16.08
C MET A 199 0.25 -8.73 -14.56
N LEU A 200 -0.99 -8.63 -14.02
CA LEU A 200 -1.24 -8.72 -12.58
C LEU A 200 -0.78 -10.07 -12.02
N ARG A 201 -1.14 -11.17 -12.69
CA ARG A 201 -0.75 -12.51 -12.30
C ARG A 201 0.77 -12.70 -12.28
N ASN A 202 1.47 -12.25 -13.32
CA ASN A 202 2.93 -12.41 -13.40
C ASN A 202 3.65 -11.60 -12.32
N ALA A 203 3.21 -10.35 -12.07
CA ALA A 203 3.74 -9.54 -10.98
C ALA A 203 3.46 -10.22 -9.61
N TRP A 204 2.23 -10.67 -9.37
CA TRP A 204 1.83 -11.38 -8.15
C TRP A 204 2.68 -12.64 -7.92
N ILE A 205 2.79 -13.54 -8.94
CA ILE A 205 3.59 -14.75 -8.84
C ILE A 205 5.05 -14.44 -8.53
N SER A 206 5.61 -13.37 -9.11
CA SER A 206 7.02 -13.03 -8.95
C SER A 206 7.41 -12.68 -7.51
N VAL A 207 6.46 -12.23 -6.67
CA VAL A 207 6.76 -11.76 -5.30
C VAL A 207 6.04 -12.53 -4.20
N ARG A 208 5.10 -13.41 -4.53
CA ARG A 208 4.27 -14.10 -3.53
C ARG A 208 5.06 -14.89 -2.48
N ASP A 209 6.29 -15.26 -2.76
CA ASP A 209 7.19 -15.99 -1.85
C ASP A 209 7.95 -15.08 -0.87
N VAL A 210 7.94 -13.77 -1.08
CA VAL A 210 8.70 -12.81 -0.26
C VAL A 210 7.85 -11.85 0.54
N VAL A 211 6.58 -11.61 0.16
CA VAL A 211 5.65 -10.69 0.83
C VAL A 211 4.59 -11.43 1.67
N ASP A 212 4.01 -10.72 2.64
CA ASP A 212 2.97 -11.23 3.53
C ASP A 212 1.56 -11.03 2.95
N GLY A 213 1.42 -10.21 1.92
CA GLY A 213 0.15 -9.92 1.27
C GLY A 213 0.26 -8.90 0.15
N HIS A 214 -0.89 -8.38 -0.28
CA HIS A 214 -0.97 -7.49 -1.43
C HIS A 214 -1.95 -6.34 -1.20
N TYR A 215 -1.62 -5.19 -1.76
CA TYR A 215 -2.54 -4.08 -1.93
C TYR A 215 -3.03 -4.06 -3.39
N LEU A 216 -4.34 -3.98 -3.61
CA LEU A 216 -4.91 -3.87 -4.95
C LEU A 216 -5.57 -2.51 -5.15
N SER A 217 -5.08 -1.74 -6.10
CA SER A 217 -5.63 -0.46 -6.51
C SER A 217 -6.40 -0.57 -7.83
N LEU A 218 -7.65 -0.12 -7.83
CA LEU A 218 -8.38 0.21 -9.05
C LEU A 218 -8.33 1.73 -9.24
N ALA A 219 -7.28 2.26 -9.84
CA ALA A 219 -7.14 3.68 -10.06
C ALA A 219 -8.40 4.29 -10.68
N ARG A 220 -9.14 5.11 -9.92
CA ARG A 220 -10.43 5.70 -10.31
C ARG A 220 -11.48 4.65 -10.76
N LEU A 221 -11.50 3.47 -10.11
CA LEU A 221 -12.39 2.33 -10.42
C LEU A 221 -12.28 1.86 -11.89
N ARG A 222 -11.09 1.91 -12.47
CA ARG A 222 -10.84 1.44 -13.83
C ARG A 222 -10.58 -0.06 -13.87
N LEU A 223 -11.16 -0.72 -14.86
CA LEU A 223 -10.98 -2.14 -15.17
C LEU A 223 -11.30 -3.08 -13.99
N PRO A 224 -12.47 -2.95 -13.34
CA PRO A 224 -12.86 -3.87 -12.27
C PRO A 224 -12.97 -5.31 -12.76
N GLU A 225 -13.33 -5.54 -14.03
CA GLU A 225 -13.37 -6.86 -14.68
C GLU A 225 -11.99 -7.53 -14.72
N VAL A 226 -10.92 -6.75 -14.92
CA VAL A 226 -9.55 -7.27 -14.92
C VAL A 226 -9.14 -7.67 -13.49
N ALA A 227 -9.49 -6.84 -12.50
CA ALA A 227 -9.25 -7.16 -11.10
C ALA A 227 -10.00 -8.41 -10.66
N THR A 228 -11.29 -8.51 -11.00
CA THR A 228 -12.15 -9.66 -10.65
C THR A 228 -11.61 -10.96 -11.27
N ALA A 229 -11.29 -10.95 -12.56
CA ALA A 229 -10.72 -12.12 -13.24
C ALA A 229 -9.34 -12.53 -12.63
N PHE A 230 -8.48 -11.57 -12.33
CA PHE A 230 -7.21 -11.84 -11.65
C PHE A 230 -7.41 -12.46 -10.26
N LEU A 231 -8.28 -11.90 -9.43
CA LEU A 231 -8.56 -12.42 -8.09
C LEU A 231 -9.19 -13.82 -8.13
N ALA A 232 -10.06 -14.10 -9.09
CA ALA A 232 -10.62 -15.43 -9.29
C ALA A 232 -9.52 -16.49 -9.55
N GLU A 233 -8.47 -16.14 -10.32
CA GLU A 233 -7.32 -17.03 -10.53
C GLU A 233 -6.49 -17.24 -9.24
N THR A 234 -6.33 -16.20 -8.39
CA THR A 234 -5.57 -16.33 -7.14
C THR A 234 -6.24 -17.26 -6.13
N VAL A 235 -7.58 -17.24 -6.06
CA VAL A 235 -8.35 -18.14 -5.17
C VAL A 235 -8.16 -19.62 -5.53
N THR A 236 -7.95 -19.93 -6.80
CA THR A 236 -7.78 -21.33 -7.27
C THR A 236 -6.36 -21.84 -7.09
N THR A 237 -5.38 -20.95 -6.94
CA THR A 237 -3.95 -21.30 -6.89
C THR A 237 -3.32 -21.21 -5.50
N ASP A 238 -4.02 -20.64 -4.52
CA ASP A 238 -3.56 -20.49 -3.11
C ASP A 238 -4.64 -21.13 -2.20
N PRO A 239 -4.66 -22.48 -2.02
CA PRO A 239 -5.64 -23.17 -1.20
C PRO A 239 -5.48 -22.91 0.31
#